data_8acfef01314d4af563903e8c26bf9df2
#
_entry.id   8acfef01314d4af563903e8c26bf9df2
#
_cell.length_a   1.000
_cell.length_b   1.000
_cell.length_c   1.000
_cell.angle_alpha   90.00
_cell.angle_beta   90.00
_cell.angle_gamma   90.00
#
_symmetry.space_group_name_H-M   'P 1'
#
loop_
_entity.id
_entity.type
_entity.pdbx_description
1 polymer ?
#
loop_
_entity_poly.entity_id
_entity_poly.type
_entity_poly.pdbx_seq_one_letter_code
_entity_poly.pdbx_strand_id
1 'polypeptide(L)'
;MSKNRPPIQFNDEQLLLQASNVADIYHQLALDLFDNVVERVTERGTVYLDKQPYIWQLEKMQQMHMLNEENLKLISKYSGIAEEQLRYIVENEGLKLYTDTKQQLMEDLGRDSAVNSNHIQEILAGYASQAIGDIHNLINTTLPKAVIGAYQGIVEQSVARVVTGLSTADKAISDTVMKWQEKGFQGFKDSAGRNWKIDNYARTVIKTTTYRTYREMRTRPAEELGIDTFYFSKKASARKSCAPLQHHIVTTGHARTEHGEHILALSDYGYGRPEGCLGINCGHMLTPFIPGVNYRPDLGEDVDSVSPEQAIENANAEAKQRALERSIRQSKEFLHVAEKLGDSELIDKYKSKVRIQQGAMRDYLKQYPFLHRDYAREKYYYNDDAVQKLYKTIDKRSKKEYSEILQNLGNKAPKSYSDFQSLSRAEKDSLRYDNRIVNYFKGDIQEKLSDKQKQQAVEAYFNFKNDGIVFGDHAIARYIERMRRNDGTFIYNYDTVKTAFSLPPNYVSEQNGRLARYYNGILYITEPDTDIVVTMMKRKKLKGFKPL
;
A
#
# COMPACT_ATOMS: atom_id res chain seq x y z
N MET A 1 16.50 16.40 33.65
CA MET A 1 16.18 15.03 34.06
C MET A 1 15.18 14.49 33.02
N SER A 2 15.65 13.61 32.15
CA SER A 2 14.79 12.87 31.23
C SER A 2 13.80 12.06 32.07
N LYS A 3 12.49 12.30 31.87
CA LYS A 3 11.46 11.49 32.54
C LYS A 3 11.47 10.12 31.85
N ASN A 4 11.82 9.09 32.62
CA ASN A 4 11.75 7.70 32.19
C ASN A 4 10.30 7.41 31.71
N ARG A 5 10.09 7.05 30.43
CA ARG A 5 8.76 6.81 29.86
C ARG A 5 8.75 5.61 28.91
N PRO A 6 7.60 4.95 28.72
CA PRO A 6 7.50 3.84 27.78
C PRO A 6 7.68 4.34 26.34
N PRO A 7 8.08 3.44 25.41
CA PRO A 7 8.07 3.77 24.00
C PRO A 7 6.67 4.14 23.52
N ILE A 8 6.57 4.93 22.46
CA ILE A 8 5.28 5.36 21.89
C ILE A 8 4.46 4.12 21.51
N GLN A 9 3.22 4.07 22.03
CA GLN A 9 2.23 3.09 21.62
C GLN A 9 1.35 3.68 20.52
N PHE A 10 1.29 2.99 19.37
CA PHE A 10 0.40 3.34 18.28
C PHE A 10 -0.75 2.36 18.22
N ASN A 11 -1.91 2.83 17.77
CA ASN A 11 -3.06 1.97 17.51
C ASN A 11 -2.86 1.22 16.18
N ASP A 12 -2.02 0.17 16.24
CA ASP A 12 -1.70 -0.69 15.10
C ASP A 12 -2.96 -1.35 14.50
N GLU A 13 -3.96 -1.66 15.33
CA GLU A 13 -5.19 -2.28 14.86
C GLU A 13 -5.99 -1.38 13.92
N GLN A 14 -6.08 -0.09 14.22
CA GLN A 14 -6.77 0.86 13.37
C GLN A 14 -6.08 0.99 12.00
N LEU A 15 -4.75 1.06 11.98
CA LEU A 15 -3.98 1.14 10.73
C LEU A 15 -4.12 -0.13 9.89
N LEU A 16 -4.14 -1.31 10.54
CA LEU A 16 -4.35 -2.59 9.89
C LEU A 16 -5.76 -2.75 9.33
N LEU A 17 -6.76 -2.21 10.03
CA LEU A 17 -8.13 -2.17 9.55
C LEU A 17 -8.27 -1.32 8.29
N GLN A 18 -7.62 -0.16 8.23
CA GLN A 18 -7.62 0.70 7.04
C GLN A 18 -7.02 -0.03 5.82
N ALA A 19 -5.87 -0.71 5.98
CA ALA A 19 -5.28 -1.51 4.91
C ALA A 19 -6.19 -2.67 4.46
N SER A 20 -6.90 -3.30 5.40
CA SER A 20 -7.88 -4.35 5.09
C SER A 20 -9.05 -3.81 4.27
N ASN A 21 -9.54 -2.61 4.59
CA ASN A 21 -10.64 -1.97 3.86
C ASN A 21 -10.27 -1.68 2.40
N VAL A 22 -9.04 -1.27 2.11
CA VAL A 22 -8.57 -1.10 0.72
C VAL A 22 -8.57 -2.43 -0.04
N ALA A 23 -8.12 -3.50 0.61
CA ALA A 23 -8.11 -4.83 0.01
C ALA A 23 -9.54 -5.34 -0.28
N ASP A 24 -10.52 -4.98 0.54
CA ASP A 24 -11.91 -5.36 0.36
C ASP A 24 -12.57 -4.66 -0.85
N ILE A 25 -12.07 -3.50 -1.27
CA ILE A 25 -12.49 -2.83 -2.51
C ILE A 25 -12.23 -3.72 -3.74
N TYR A 26 -11.07 -4.36 -3.82
CA TYR A 26 -10.75 -5.28 -4.93
C TYR A 26 -11.53 -6.59 -4.88
N HIS A 27 -11.89 -7.06 -3.69
CA HIS A 27 -12.78 -8.19 -3.54
C HIS A 27 -14.19 -7.85 -4.06
N GLN A 28 -14.71 -6.68 -3.71
CA GLN A 28 -15.99 -6.19 -4.23
C GLN A 28 -15.97 -6.04 -5.75
N LEU A 29 -14.89 -5.48 -6.32
CA LEU A 29 -14.73 -5.43 -7.78
C LEU A 29 -14.86 -6.81 -8.42
N ALA A 30 -14.21 -7.84 -7.84
CA ALA A 30 -14.30 -9.19 -8.38
C ALA A 30 -15.73 -9.75 -8.33
N LEU A 31 -16.50 -9.45 -7.29
CA LEU A 31 -17.91 -9.85 -7.17
C LEU A 31 -18.79 -9.13 -8.21
N ASP A 32 -18.66 -7.81 -8.33
CA ASP A 32 -19.45 -7.02 -9.28
C ASP A 32 -19.17 -7.43 -10.73
N LEU A 33 -17.91 -7.72 -11.05
CA LEU A 33 -17.54 -8.25 -12.38
C LEU A 33 -18.15 -9.63 -12.64
N PHE A 34 -18.21 -10.48 -11.62
CA PHE A 34 -18.84 -11.79 -11.75
C PHE A 34 -20.35 -11.67 -11.87
N ASP A 35 -20.96 -10.75 -11.14
CA ASP A 35 -22.37 -10.41 -11.26
C ASP A 35 -22.74 -9.97 -12.67
N ASN A 36 -21.93 -9.10 -13.30
CA ASN A 36 -22.13 -8.71 -14.70
C ASN A 36 -22.06 -9.92 -15.65
N VAL A 37 -21.14 -10.86 -15.39
CA VAL A 37 -21.05 -12.10 -16.17
C VAL A 37 -22.33 -12.92 -16.03
N VAL A 38 -22.83 -13.12 -14.81
CA VAL A 38 -24.06 -13.89 -14.54
C VAL A 38 -25.26 -13.24 -15.18
N GLU A 39 -25.45 -11.94 -14.98
CA GLU A 39 -26.56 -11.17 -15.58
C GLU A 39 -26.56 -11.26 -17.10
N ARG A 40 -25.40 -11.10 -17.72
CA ARG A 40 -25.29 -11.18 -19.20
C ARG A 40 -25.56 -12.58 -19.73
N VAL A 41 -25.13 -13.64 -19.03
CA VAL A 41 -25.41 -15.03 -19.43
C VAL A 41 -26.90 -15.35 -19.29
N THR A 42 -27.55 -14.90 -18.21
CA THR A 42 -28.97 -15.18 -17.93
C THR A 42 -29.95 -14.23 -18.67
N GLU A 43 -29.48 -13.11 -19.20
CA GLU A 43 -30.30 -12.16 -19.95
C GLU A 43 -31.07 -12.85 -21.08
N ARG A 44 -32.38 -12.54 -21.20
CA ARG A 44 -33.34 -13.14 -22.14
C ARG A 44 -33.67 -14.62 -21.94
N GLY A 45 -33.29 -15.19 -20.77
CA GLY A 45 -33.67 -16.54 -20.40
C GLY A 45 -32.96 -17.65 -21.16
N THR A 46 -33.39 -18.87 -20.91
CA THR A 46 -32.76 -20.12 -21.37
C THR A 46 -33.49 -20.83 -22.50
N VAL A 47 -34.68 -20.34 -22.90
CA VAL A 47 -35.53 -20.99 -23.91
C VAL A 47 -34.81 -21.19 -25.25
N TYR A 48 -34.00 -20.26 -25.67
CA TYR A 48 -33.19 -20.37 -26.89
C TYR A 48 -32.04 -21.37 -26.75
N LEU A 49 -31.49 -21.53 -25.56
CA LEU A 49 -30.43 -22.50 -25.32
C LEU A 49 -30.93 -23.93 -25.50
N ASP A 50 -32.17 -24.24 -25.06
CA ASP A 50 -32.77 -25.57 -25.28
C ASP A 50 -33.10 -25.84 -26.75
N LYS A 51 -33.66 -24.84 -27.46
CA LYS A 51 -34.17 -25.03 -28.79
C LYS A 51 -33.11 -24.84 -29.90
N GLN A 52 -32.23 -23.88 -29.73
CA GLN A 52 -31.24 -23.46 -30.72
C GLN A 52 -29.88 -23.10 -30.03
N PRO A 53 -29.18 -24.07 -29.44
CA PRO A 53 -28.00 -23.83 -28.61
C PRO A 53 -26.90 -23.03 -29.29
N TYR A 54 -26.66 -23.27 -30.58
CA TYR A 54 -25.62 -22.55 -31.33
C TYR A 54 -25.98 -21.11 -31.65
N ILE A 55 -27.27 -20.82 -31.89
CA ILE A 55 -27.76 -19.45 -32.10
C ILE A 55 -27.63 -18.68 -30.79
N TRP A 56 -28.05 -19.26 -29.67
CA TRP A 56 -27.87 -18.68 -28.35
C TRP A 56 -26.38 -18.39 -28.06
N GLN A 57 -25.48 -19.30 -28.43
CA GLN A 57 -24.03 -19.11 -28.29
C GLN A 57 -23.55 -17.89 -29.09
N LEU A 58 -23.96 -17.77 -30.37
CA LEU A 58 -23.58 -16.64 -31.23
C LEU A 58 -24.07 -15.30 -30.67
N GLU A 59 -25.32 -15.24 -30.20
CA GLU A 59 -25.87 -14.02 -29.56
C GLU A 59 -25.07 -13.62 -28.31
N LYS A 60 -24.74 -14.58 -27.46
CA LYS A 60 -23.94 -14.32 -26.28
C LYS A 60 -22.52 -13.83 -26.63
N MET A 61 -21.88 -14.41 -27.63
CA MET A 61 -20.56 -13.96 -28.09
C MET A 61 -20.59 -12.55 -28.68
N GLN A 62 -21.68 -12.14 -29.37
CA GLN A 62 -21.85 -10.77 -29.82
C GLN A 62 -21.99 -9.75 -28.69
N GLN A 63 -22.59 -10.15 -27.54
CA GLN A 63 -22.73 -9.30 -26.35
C GLN A 63 -21.43 -9.08 -25.59
N MET A 64 -20.40 -9.84 -25.90
CA MET A 64 -19.12 -9.82 -25.19
C MET A 64 -18.42 -8.44 -25.21
N HIS A 65 -18.56 -7.71 -26.33
CA HIS A 65 -17.97 -6.36 -26.43
C HIS A 65 -18.59 -5.38 -25.44
N MET A 66 -19.92 -5.38 -25.31
CA MET A 66 -20.63 -4.53 -24.34
C MET A 66 -20.27 -4.89 -22.89
N LEU A 67 -20.18 -6.19 -22.57
CA LEU A 67 -19.73 -6.65 -21.27
C LEU A 67 -18.32 -6.15 -20.95
N ASN A 68 -17.41 -6.15 -21.92
CA ASN A 68 -16.05 -5.68 -21.73
C ASN A 68 -16.00 -4.17 -21.42
N GLU A 69 -16.79 -3.35 -22.13
CA GLU A 69 -16.85 -1.90 -21.87
C GLU A 69 -17.39 -1.59 -20.45
N GLU A 70 -18.45 -2.26 -20.03
CA GLU A 70 -19.02 -2.14 -18.68
C GLU A 70 -18.00 -2.52 -17.61
N ASN A 71 -17.31 -3.64 -17.81
CA ASN A 71 -16.28 -4.13 -16.90
C ASN A 71 -15.08 -3.18 -16.82
N LEU A 72 -14.63 -2.58 -17.93
CA LEU A 72 -13.57 -1.59 -17.93
C LEU A 72 -13.94 -0.35 -17.12
N LYS A 73 -15.21 0.11 -17.18
CA LYS A 73 -15.70 1.22 -16.36
C LYS A 73 -15.68 0.88 -14.87
N LEU A 74 -16.10 -0.33 -14.49
CA LEU A 74 -16.05 -0.80 -13.11
C LEU A 74 -14.60 -0.90 -12.61
N ILE A 75 -13.71 -1.50 -13.39
CA ILE A 75 -12.29 -1.63 -13.06
C ILE A 75 -11.68 -0.25 -12.82
N SER A 76 -11.91 0.70 -13.72
CA SER A 76 -11.39 2.07 -13.58
C SER A 76 -11.91 2.75 -12.31
N LYS A 77 -13.22 2.63 -12.02
CA LYS A 77 -13.83 3.20 -10.82
C LYS A 77 -13.22 2.64 -9.54
N TYR A 78 -13.18 1.33 -9.39
CA TYR A 78 -12.70 0.68 -8.16
C TYR A 78 -11.19 0.83 -7.97
N SER A 79 -10.41 0.76 -9.05
CA SER A 79 -8.96 0.98 -8.99
C SER A 79 -8.61 2.40 -8.54
N GLY A 80 -9.31 3.42 -9.04
CA GLY A 80 -9.12 4.80 -8.61
C GLY A 80 -9.42 5.00 -7.13
N ILE A 81 -10.52 4.42 -6.63
CA ILE A 81 -10.88 4.49 -5.20
C ILE A 81 -9.81 3.82 -4.33
N ALA A 82 -9.37 2.62 -4.73
CA ALA A 82 -8.39 1.86 -3.97
C ALA A 82 -7.02 2.54 -3.97
N GLU A 83 -6.61 3.13 -5.10
CA GLU A 83 -5.37 3.89 -5.23
C GLU A 83 -5.35 5.09 -4.29
N GLU A 84 -6.36 5.95 -4.34
CA GLU A 84 -6.43 7.15 -3.49
C GLU A 84 -6.42 6.78 -2.00
N GLN A 85 -7.10 5.71 -1.63
CA GLN A 85 -7.14 5.26 -0.24
C GLN A 85 -5.79 4.68 0.22
N LEU A 86 -5.12 3.92 -0.63
CA LEU A 86 -3.81 3.36 -0.33
C LEU A 86 -2.74 4.46 -0.19
N ARG A 87 -2.77 5.46 -1.10
CA ARG A 87 -1.91 6.65 -0.98
C ARG A 87 -2.12 7.37 0.34
N TYR A 88 -3.37 7.64 0.69
CA TYR A 88 -3.69 8.31 1.94
C TYR A 88 -3.11 7.57 3.15
N ILE A 89 -3.28 6.26 3.22
CA ILE A 89 -2.78 5.43 4.31
C ILE A 89 -1.25 5.45 4.36
N VAL A 90 -0.59 5.24 3.24
CA VAL A 90 0.87 5.16 3.18
C VAL A 90 1.50 6.54 3.40
N GLU A 91 1.04 7.56 2.68
CA GLU A 91 1.69 8.88 2.68
C GLU A 91 1.35 9.68 3.95
N ASN A 92 0.08 9.77 4.35
CA ASN A 92 -0.30 10.61 5.50
C ASN A 92 -0.09 9.91 6.85
N GLU A 93 -0.58 8.69 7.00
CA GLU A 93 -0.39 7.97 8.27
C GLU A 93 1.08 7.57 8.47
N GLY A 94 1.79 7.22 7.39
CA GLY A 94 3.23 6.96 7.44
C GLY A 94 4.03 8.20 7.85
N LEU A 95 3.71 9.38 7.29
CA LEU A 95 4.36 10.62 7.65
C LEU A 95 4.12 11.01 9.11
N LYS A 96 2.88 10.89 9.55
CA LYS A 96 2.51 11.12 10.95
C LYS A 96 3.31 10.21 11.88
N LEU A 97 3.37 8.92 11.57
CA LEU A 97 4.09 7.94 12.36
C LEU A 97 5.60 8.27 12.48
N TYR A 98 6.21 8.68 11.38
CA TYR A 98 7.61 9.14 11.38
C TYR A 98 7.80 10.38 12.26
N THR A 99 6.95 11.39 12.08
CA THR A 99 7.05 12.66 12.80
C THR A 99 6.89 12.47 14.30
N ASP A 100 5.85 11.72 14.71
CA ASP A 100 5.57 11.45 16.11
C ASP A 100 6.72 10.64 16.76
N THR A 101 7.26 9.65 16.03
CA THR A 101 8.39 8.84 16.52
C THR A 101 9.65 9.68 16.65
N LYS A 102 9.97 10.53 15.68
CA LYS A 102 11.15 11.39 15.71
C LYS A 102 11.07 12.43 16.83
N GLN A 103 9.93 13.04 17.00
CA GLN A 103 9.69 13.99 18.09
C GLN A 103 9.91 13.32 19.45
N GLN A 104 9.35 12.14 19.67
CA GLN A 104 9.53 11.38 20.90
C GLN A 104 11.01 11.10 21.18
N LEU A 105 11.76 10.62 20.18
CA LEU A 105 13.18 10.32 20.33
C LEU A 105 14.01 11.58 20.65
N MET A 106 13.69 12.71 20.02
CA MET A 106 14.37 13.97 20.31
C MET A 106 14.12 14.43 21.75
N GLU A 107 12.88 14.30 22.23
CA GLU A 107 12.55 14.58 23.64
C GLU A 107 13.26 13.63 24.61
N ASP A 108 13.35 12.33 24.28
CA ASP A 108 14.04 11.32 25.10
C ASP A 108 15.56 11.58 25.17
N LEU A 109 16.15 12.11 24.10
CA LEU A 109 17.54 12.52 24.04
C LEU A 109 17.81 13.93 24.61
N GLY A 110 16.78 14.66 25.06
CA GLY A 110 16.90 16.04 25.55
C GLY A 110 17.38 17.03 24.47
N ARG A 111 17.03 16.79 23.20
CA ARG A 111 17.42 17.62 22.05
C ARG A 111 16.22 18.37 21.51
N ASP A 112 16.35 19.67 21.29
CA ASP A 112 15.38 20.48 20.56
C ASP A 112 15.77 20.56 19.08
N SER A 113 14.92 20.06 18.17
CA SER A 113 15.09 20.32 16.74
C SER A 113 13.77 20.24 15.99
N ALA A 114 13.64 21.09 14.98
CA ALA A 114 12.55 20.98 14.02
C ALA A 114 12.67 19.69 13.20
N VAL A 115 11.58 18.92 13.11
CA VAL A 115 11.52 17.69 12.31
C VAL A 115 11.32 18.09 10.84
N ASN A 116 12.37 17.98 10.03
CA ASN A 116 12.22 18.10 8.58
C ASN A 116 11.76 16.74 8.01
N SER A 117 10.58 16.73 7.41
CA SER A 117 9.92 15.51 6.91
C SER A 117 9.78 15.44 5.39
N ASN A 118 10.33 16.40 4.63
CA ASN A 118 10.13 16.47 3.18
C ASN A 118 10.70 15.26 2.44
N HIS A 119 11.91 14.84 2.80
CA HIS A 119 12.53 13.62 2.26
C HIS A 119 11.68 12.36 2.52
N ILE A 120 11.01 12.29 3.67
CA ILE A 120 10.17 11.16 4.05
C ILE A 120 8.91 11.09 3.18
N GLN A 121 8.34 12.23 2.79
CA GLN A 121 7.19 12.26 1.87
C GLN A 121 7.54 11.64 0.51
N GLU A 122 8.75 11.86 -0.01
CA GLU A 122 9.22 11.23 -1.26
C GLU A 122 9.31 9.72 -1.15
N ILE A 123 9.87 9.22 -0.05
CA ILE A 123 9.97 7.78 0.22
C ILE A 123 8.58 7.15 0.32
N LEU A 124 7.66 7.79 1.05
CA LEU A 124 6.29 7.31 1.20
C LEU A 124 5.52 7.30 -0.12
N ALA A 125 5.67 8.35 -0.93
CA ALA A 125 5.11 8.41 -2.28
C ALA A 125 5.68 7.30 -3.17
N GLY A 126 6.96 6.99 -3.06
CA GLY A 126 7.61 5.86 -3.73
C GLY A 126 6.98 4.51 -3.35
N TYR A 127 6.79 4.24 -2.07
CA TYR A 127 6.15 3.00 -1.60
C TYR A 127 4.69 2.87 -2.06
N ALA A 128 3.91 3.94 -1.96
CA ALA A 128 2.54 3.97 -2.46
C ALA A 128 2.53 3.68 -3.96
N SER A 129 3.40 4.33 -4.72
CA SER A 129 3.52 4.21 -6.16
C SER A 129 3.89 2.80 -6.60
N GLN A 130 4.85 2.16 -5.93
CA GLN A 130 5.25 0.79 -6.22
C GLN A 130 4.08 -0.19 -5.98
N ALA A 131 3.44 -0.12 -4.81
CA ALA A 131 2.32 -1.01 -4.49
C ALA A 131 1.15 -0.87 -5.46
N ILE A 132 0.83 0.36 -5.84
CA ILE A 132 -0.23 0.65 -6.81
C ILE A 132 0.16 0.12 -8.20
N GLY A 133 1.42 0.29 -8.62
CA GLY A 133 1.93 -0.22 -9.89
C GLY A 133 1.81 -1.73 -10.00
N ASP A 134 2.19 -2.46 -8.95
CA ASP A 134 2.10 -3.92 -8.89
C ASP A 134 0.65 -4.42 -9.02
N ILE A 135 -0.30 -3.73 -8.37
CA ILE A 135 -1.71 -4.08 -8.42
C ILE A 135 -2.33 -3.69 -9.77
N HIS A 136 -2.05 -2.48 -10.26
CA HIS A 136 -2.60 -1.98 -11.53
C HIS A 136 -2.16 -2.81 -12.73
N ASN A 137 -0.92 -3.27 -12.77
CA ASN A 137 -0.47 -4.17 -13.82
C ASN A 137 -1.34 -5.42 -13.91
N LEU A 138 -1.66 -6.02 -12.77
CA LEU A 138 -2.51 -7.21 -12.73
C LEU A 138 -3.96 -6.89 -13.10
N ILE A 139 -4.52 -5.81 -12.53
CA ILE A 139 -5.93 -5.45 -12.69
C ILE A 139 -6.25 -4.97 -14.09
N ASN A 140 -5.40 -4.12 -14.68
CA ASN A 140 -5.67 -3.55 -15.98
C ASN A 140 -5.34 -4.49 -17.15
N THR A 141 -4.46 -5.47 -16.96
CA THR A 141 -4.04 -6.37 -18.04
C THR A 141 -4.65 -7.77 -17.92
N THR A 142 -4.71 -8.32 -16.74
CA THR A 142 -5.11 -9.73 -16.52
C THR A 142 -6.59 -9.86 -16.19
N LEU A 143 -7.16 -8.95 -15.38
CA LEU A 143 -8.55 -9.05 -14.94
C LEU A 143 -9.56 -8.95 -16.10
N PRO A 144 -9.47 -8.00 -17.06
CA PRO A 144 -10.39 -7.95 -18.21
C PRO A 144 -10.38 -9.25 -19.00
N LYS A 145 -9.21 -9.80 -19.28
CA LYS A 145 -9.08 -11.09 -20.00
C LYS A 145 -9.66 -12.26 -19.21
N ALA A 146 -9.47 -12.28 -17.89
CA ALA A 146 -10.01 -13.32 -17.02
C ALA A 146 -11.55 -13.29 -16.97
N VAL A 147 -12.16 -12.10 -16.95
CA VAL A 147 -13.63 -11.93 -16.97
C VAL A 147 -14.21 -12.40 -18.30
N ILE A 148 -13.63 -11.95 -19.42
CA ILE A 148 -14.05 -12.40 -20.75
C ILE A 148 -13.89 -13.91 -20.91
N GLY A 149 -12.78 -14.48 -20.45
CA GLY A 149 -12.54 -15.92 -20.47
C GLY A 149 -13.53 -16.71 -19.60
N ALA A 150 -13.96 -16.15 -18.46
CA ALA A 150 -15.02 -16.74 -17.64
C ALA A 150 -16.37 -16.72 -18.37
N TYR A 151 -16.74 -15.59 -18.97
CA TYR A 151 -17.97 -15.47 -19.75
C TYR A 151 -18.01 -16.46 -20.91
N GLN A 152 -16.97 -16.49 -21.74
CA GLN A 152 -16.84 -17.45 -22.85
C GLN A 152 -16.94 -18.90 -22.37
N GLY A 153 -16.19 -19.24 -21.33
CA GLY A 153 -16.18 -20.59 -20.79
C GLY A 153 -17.52 -21.03 -20.20
N ILE A 154 -18.29 -20.11 -19.60
CA ILE A 154 -19.65 -20.39 -19.13
C ILE A 154 -20.57 -20.65 -20.32
N VAL A 155 -20.55 -19.80 -21.35
CA VAL A 155 -21.37 -19.94 -22.54
C VAL A 155 -21.07 -21.26 -23.25
N GLU A 156 -19.82 -21.54 -23.58
CA GLU A 156 -19.39 -22.76 -24.27
C GLU A 156 -19.71 -24.03 -23.51
N GLN A 157 -19.42 -24.07 -22.21
CA GLN A 157 -19.69 -25.25 -21.39
C GLN A 157 -21.18 -25.48 -21.18
N SER A 158 -22.00 -24.42 -21.08
CA SER A 158 -23.45 -24.55 -20.99
C SER A 158 -24.04 -25.13 -22.27
N VAL A 159 -23.62 -24.63 -23.46
CA VAL A 159 -24.01 -25.18 -24.75
C VAL A 159 -23.59 -26.66 -24.87
N ALA A 160 -22.36 -27.00 -24.55
CA ALA A 160 -21.86 -28.36 -24.62
C ALA A 160 -22.71 -29.33 -23.77
N ARG A 161 -23.09 -28.93 -22.54
CA ARG A 161 -23.94 -29.75 -21.67
C ARG A 161 -25.35 -29.99 -22.20
N VAL A 162 -25.94 -28.98 -22.85
CA VAL A 162 -27.26 -29.09 -23.46
C VAL A 162 -27.20 -29.94 -24.73
N VAL A 163 -26.28 -29.67 -25.63
CA VAL A 163 -26.12 -30.41 -26.91
C VAL A 163 -25.84 -31.89 -26.68
N THR A 164 -25.08 -32.22 -25.63
CA THR A 164 -24.78 -33.62 -25.26
C THR A 164 -25.89 -34.29 -24.46
N GLY A 165 -26.98 -33.59 -24.14
CA GLY A 165 -28.11 -34.13 -23.38
C GLY A 165 -27.80 -34.35 -21.89
N LEU A 166 -26.70 -33.79 -21.39
CA LEU A 166 -26.29 -33.98 -19.98
C LEU A 166 -27.11 -33.15 -18.98
N SER A 167 -27.74 -32.07 -19.41
CA SER A 167 -28.51 -31.17 -18.53
C SER A 167 -29.56 -30.41 -19.33
N THR A 168 -30.64 -29.99 -18.67
CA THR A 168 -31.51 -28.92 -19.16
C THR A 168 -30.74 -27.60 -19.26
N ALA A 169 -31.23 -26.62 -20.01
CA ALA A 169 -30.59 -25.34 -20.18
C ALA A 169 -30.37 -24.60 -18.86
N ASP A 170 -31.39 -24.53 -17.98
CA ASP A 170 -31.30 -23.89 -16.67
C ASP A 170 -30.23 -24.54 -15.80
N LYS A 171 -30.24 -25.88 -15.72
CA LYS A 171 -29.26 -26.61 -14.93
C LYS A 171 -27.84 -26.51 -15.52
N ALA A 172 -27.72 -26.48 -16.86
CA ALA A 172 -26.43 -26.31 -17.51
C ALA A 172 -25.80 -24.95 -17.18
N ILE A 173 -26.60 -23.88 -17.19
CA ILE A 173 -26.16 -22.53 -16.82
C ILE A 173 -25.81 -22.48 -15.33
N SER A 174 -26.74 -22.91 -14.43
CA SER A 174 -26.53 -22.88 -12.99
C SER A 174 -25.26 -23.63 -12.58
N ASP A 175 -25.08 -24.88 -12.99
CA ASP A 175 -23.92 -25.71 -12.65
C ASP A 175 -22.62 -25.09 -13.19
N THR A 176 -22.64 -24.54 -14.40
CA THR A 176 -21.46 -23.97 -15.02
C THR A 176 -21.07 -22.65 -14.36
N VAL A 177 -22.03 -21.77 -14.08
CA VAL A 177 -21.79 -20.52 -13.35
C VAL A 177 -21.22 -20.80 -11.96
N MET A 178 -21.81 -21.75 -11.21
CA MET A 178 -21.31 -22.11 -9.88
C MET A 178 -19.88 -22.66 -9.91
N LYS A 179 -19.53 -23.45 -10.92
CA LYS A 179 -18.17 -23.95 -11.13
C LYS A 179 -17.18 -22.82 -11.41
N TRP A 180 -17.56 -21.84 -12.21
CA TRP A 180 -16.72 -20.67 -12.51
C TRP A 180 -16.60 -19.72 -11.31
N GLN A 181 -17.67 -19.56 -10.51
CA GLN A 181 -17.61 -18.81 -9.25
C GLN A 181 -16.61 -19.46 -8.26
N GLU A 182 -16.60 -20.79 -8.15
CA GLU A 182 -15.66 -21.52 -7.31
C GLU A 182 -14.21 -21.28 -7.76
N LYS A 183 -13.97 -21.35 -9.07
CA LYS A 183 -12.66 -21.07 -9.67
C LYS A 183 -12.23 -19.62 -9.44
N GLY A 184 -13.16 -18.66 -9.53
CA GLY A 184 -12.88 -17.22 -9.46
C GLY A 184 -12.02 -16.71 -10.62
N PHE A 185 -11.74 -15.43 -10.63
CA PHE A 185 -10.83 -14.84 -11.61
C PHE A 185 -9.37 -15.17 -11.24
N GLN A 186 -8.71 -15.94 -12.09
CA GLN A 186 -7.31 -16.31 -11.90
C GLN A 186 -6.42 -15.20 -12.42
N GLY A 187 -5.50 -14.71 -11.60
CA GLY A 187 -4.53 -13.69 -11.98
C GLY A 187 -3.31 -14.29 -12.68
N PHE A 188 -2.51 -15.04 -11.94
CA PHE A 188 -1.27 -15.63 -12.45
C PHE A 188 -0.84 -16.85 -11.61
N LYS A 189 0.14 -17.59 -12.10
CA LYS A 189 0.86 -18.60 -11.33
C LYS A 189 2.15 -18.01 -10.80
N ASP A 190 2.41 -18.20 -9.51
CA ASP A 190 3.71 -17.84 -8.93
C ASP A 190 4.81 -18.85 -9.30
N SER A 191 6.04 -18.56 -8.89
CA SER A 191 7.20 -19.44 -9.13
C SER A 191 7.08 -20.83 -8.51
N ALA A 192 6.21 -20.99 -7.50
CA ALA A 192 5.88 -22.27 -6.88
C ALA A 192 4.69 -22.98 -7.55
N GLY A 193 4.18 -22.46 -8.67
CA GLY A 193 3.08 -23.03 -9.44
C GLY A 193 1.69 -22.78 -8.85
N ARG A 194 1.55 -21.95 -7.82
CA ARG A 194 0.27 -21.65 -7.18
C ARG A 194 -0.52 -20.62 -7.98
N ASN A 195 -1.80 -20.90 -8.23
CA ASN A 195 -2.69 -19.94 -8.85
C ASN A 195 -3.14 -18.88 -7.82
N TRP A 196 -2.95 -17.63 -8.14
CA TRP A 196 -3.41 -16.51 -7.34
C TRP A 196 -4.73 -15.96 -7.87
N LYS A 197 -5.73 -15.84 -7.00
CA LYS A 197 -6.90 -15.02 -7.26
C LYS A 197 -6.50 -13.54 -7.14
N ILE A 198 -7.06 -12.70 -8.02
CA ILE A 198 -6.66 -11.29 -8.15
C ILE A 198 -6.88 -10.50 -6.85
N ASP A 199 -8.03 -10.71 -6.19
CA ASP A 199 -8.37 -10.08 -4.91
C ASP A 199 -7.41 -10.50 -3.79
N ASN A 200 -7.00 -11.77 -3.74
CA ASN A 200 -6.05 -12.27 -2.74
C ASN A 200 -4.64 -11.70 -2.96
N TYR A 201 -4.22 -11.53 -4.22
CA TYR A 201 -2.96 -10.89 -4.54
C TYR A 201 -2.95 -9.42 -4.11
N ALA A 202 -3.97 -8.65 -4.52
CA ALA A 202 -4.10 -7.25 -4.12
C ALA A 202 -4.08 -7.10 -2.58
N ARG A 203 -4.81 -7.96 -1.87
CA ARG A 203 -4.80 -8.00 -0.40
C ARG A 203 -3.41 -8.23 0.17
N THR A 204 -2.65 -9.15 -0.40
CA THR A 204 -1.29 -9.47 0.08
C THR A 204 -0.35 -8.30 -0.16
N VAL A 205 -0.36 -7.70 -1.36
CA VAL A 205 0.47 -6.53 -1.69
C VAL A 205 0.16 -5.35 -0.77
N ILE A 206 -1.13 -4.99 -0.63
CA ILE A 206 -1.56 -3.86 0.22
C ILE A 206 -1.08 -4.05 1.66
N LYS A 207 -1.38 -5.20 2.26
CA LYS A 207 -0.98 -5.48 3.65
C LYS A 207 0.53 -5.47 3.84
N THR A 208 1.26 -6.15 2.97
CA THR A 208 2.71 -6.26 3.08
C THR A 208 3.38 -4.89 2.95
N THR A 209 2.95 -4.08 1.98
CA THR A 209 3.48 -2.73 1.78
C THR A 209 3.15 -1.83 2.97
N THR A 210 1.91 -1.83 3.45
CA THR A 210 1.50 -1.03 4.61
C THR A 210 2.30 -1.39 5.86
N TYR A 211 2.46 -2.68 6.17
CA TYR A 211 3.25 -3.13 7.32
C TYR A 211 4.73 -2.75 7.20
N ARG A 212 5.30 -2.91 6.00
CA ARG A 212 6.68 -2.53 5.74
C ARG A 212 6.88 -1.03 5.92
N THR A 213 6.01 -0.22 5.35
CA THR A 213 6.06 1.24 5.47
C THR A 213 5.98 1.68 6.93
N TYR A 214 5.04 1.16 7.69
CA TYR A 214 4.88 1.55 9.09
C TYR A 214 6.08 1.17 9.95
N ARG A 215 6.66 -0.01 9.73
CA ARG A 215 7.89 -0.39 10.43
C ARG A 215 9.03 0.55 10.09
N GLU A 216 9.23 0.84 8.82
CA GLU A 216 10.30 1.73 8.40
C GLU A 216 10.12 3.17 8.91
N MET A 217 8.89 3.68 8.96
CA MET A 217 8.62 5.01 9.52
C MET A 217 8.84 5.08 11.03
N ARG A 218 8.89 3.94 11.72
CA ARG A 218 9.28 3.87 13.14
C ARG A 218 10.78 3.66 13.34
N THR A 219 11.44 2.86 12.50
CA THR A 219 12.86 2.55 12.69
C THR A 219 13.77 3.64 12.12
N ARG A 220 13.40 4.26 11.02
CA ARG A 220 14.20 5.29 10.36
C ARG A 220 14.57 6.49 11.25
N PRO A 221 13.67 7.09 12.05
CA PRO A 221 14.06 8.16 12.98
C PRO A 221 15.12 7.73 13.97
N ALA A 222 15.07 6.47 14.44
CA ALA A 222 16.07 5.91 15.34
C ALA A 222 17.43 5.75 14.64
N GLU A 223 17.44 5.18 13.45
CA GLU A 223 18.65 5.00 12.63
C GLU A 223 19.32 6.36 12.31
N GLU A 224 18.54 7.40 11.98
CA GLU A 224 19.05 8.75 11.75
C GLU A 224 19.71 9.36 12.99
N LEU A 225 19.32 8.94 14.18
CA LEU A 225 19.87 9.38 15.47
C LEU A 225 20.94 8.45 16.02
N GLY A 226 21.30 7.37 15.30
CA GLY A 226 22.29 6.38 15.68
C GLY A 226 21.78 5.37 16.72
N ILE A 227 20.46 5.20 16.84
CA ILE A 227 19.81 4.24 17.73
C ILE A 227 19.48 2.98 16.91
N ASP A 228 20.02 1.84 17.32
CA ASP A 228 19.84 0.53 16.68
C ASP A 228 19.03 -0.45 17.52
N THR A 229 18.44 0.01 18.63
CA THR A 229 17.70 -0.79 19.61
C THR A 229 16.22 -0.47 19.59
N PHE A 230 15.39 -1.54 19.67
CA PHE A 230 13.94 -1.46 19.52
C PHE A 230 13.24 -2.39 20.51
N TYR A 231 12.10 -1.97 20.99
CA TYR A 231 11.16 -2.85 21.67
C TYR A 231 10.36 -3.64 20.62
N PHE A 232 10.33 -4.97 20.75
CA PHE A 232 9.55 -5.87 19.90
C PHE A 232 8.15 -6.07 20.50
N SER A 233 7.11 -5.65 19.78
CA SER A 233 5.73 -5.70 20.30
C SER A 233 5.30 -7.12 20.65
N LYS A 234 4.46 -7.27 21.70
CA LYS A 234 3.87 -8.56 22.12
C LYS A 234 2.42 -8.64 21.67
N LYS A 235 2.00 -9.82 21.26
CA LYS A 235 0.64 -10.16 20.84
C LYS A 235 0.27 -11.52 21.40
N ALA A 236 -1.04 -11.77 21.54
CA ALA A 236 -1.54 -13.07 22.01
C ALA A 236 -1.19 -14.21 21.02
N SER A 237 -0.93 -13.92 19.75
CA SER A 237 -0.56 -14.89 18.72
C SER A 237 0.72 -14.48 17.99
N ALA A 238 1.63 -15.44 17.77
CA ALA A 238 2.88 -15.19 17.06
C ALA A 238 3.39 -16.42 16.31
N ARG A 239 4.13 -16.18 15.21
CA ARG A 239 4.84 -17.27 14.49
C ARG A 239 6.08 -17.70 15.27
N LYS A 240 6.58 -18.91 14.98
CA LYS A 240 7.78 -19.47 15.61
C LYS A 240 8.99 -18.52 15.57
N SER A 241 9.19 -17.79 14.47
CA SER A 241 10.28 -16.82 14.33
C SER A 241 10.08 -15.52 15.12
N CYS A 242 8.85 -15.18 15.50
CA CYS A 242 8.52 -13.95 16.22
C CYS A 242 8.28 -14.17 17.72
N ALA A 243 7.74 -15.34 18.11
CA ALA A 243 7.34 -15.63 19.48
C ALA A 243 8.47 -15.44 20.51
N PRO A 244 9.73 -15.87 20.27
CA PRO A 244 10.82 -15.66 21.22
C PRO A 244 11.26 -14.20 21.37
N LEU A 245 10.92 -13.34 20.41
CA LEU A 245 11.30 -11.93 20.41
C LEU A 245 10.28 -11.04 21.13
N GLN A 246 9.07 -11.54 21.36
CA GLN A 246 8.00 -10.75 21.94
C GLN A 246 8.37 -10.21 23.32
N HIS A 247 8.12 -8.93 23.55
CA HIS A 247 8.40 -8.21 24.79
C HIS A 247 9.90 -8.16 25.15
N HIS A 248 10.78 -8.37 24.16
CA HIS A 248 12.23 -8.19 24.34
C HIS A 248 12.71 -6.92 23.62
N ILE A 249 13.87 -6.46 24.07
CA ILE A 249 14.62 -5.43 23.34
C ILE A 249 15.45 -6.14 22.28
N VAL A 250 15.38 -5.65 21.06
CA VAL A 250 16.05 -6.24 19.90
C VAL A 250 16.92 -5.20 19.19
N THR A 251 17.85 -5.67 18.38
CA THR A 251 18.73 -4.80 17.57
C THR A 251 18.82 -5.30 16.14
N THR A 252 19.05 -4.37 15.22
CA THR A 252 19.48 -4.67 13.84
C THR A 252 20.97 -4.99 13.76
N GLY A 253 21.74 -4.69 14.81
CA GLY A 253 23.16 -5.04 14.96
C GLY A 253 23.37 -6.38 15.65
N HIS A 254 24.44 -6.48 16.45
CA HIS A 254 24.80 -7.70 17.19
C HIS A 254 24.15 -7.75 18.57
N ALA A 255 23.82 -8.96 19.03
CA ALA A 255 23.31 -9.19 20.37
C ALA A 255 24.32 -8.69 21.42
N ARG A 256 23.82 -8.02 22.47
CA ARG A 256 24.62 -7.44 23.54
C ARG A 256 23.80 -7.22 24.80
N THR A 257 24.47 -6.90 25.87
CA THR A 257 23.84 -6.40 27.10
C THR A 257 24.22 -4.94 27.30
N GLU A 258 23.27 -4.07 27.52
CA GLU A 258 23.48 -2.63 27.67
C GLU A 258 22.51 -2.09 28.73
N HIS A 259 23.04 -1.32 29.70
CA HIS A 259 22.28 -0.80 30.86
C HIS A 259 21.43 -1.86 31.58
N GLY A 260 21.89 -3.12 31.63
CA GLY A 260 21.18 -4.24 32.26
C GLY A 260 20.10 -4.88 31.36
N GLU A 261 19.84 -4.33 30.19
CA GLU A 261 18.92 -4.92 29.17
C GLU A 261 19.67 -5.95 28.32
N HIS A 262 19.10 -7.13 28.20
CA HIS A 262 19.57 -8.16 27.26
C HIS A 262 18.94 -7.91 25.87
N ILE A 263 19.77 -7.57 24.91
CA ILE A 263 19.36 -7.13 23.56
C ILE A 263 19.60 -8.27 22.58
N LEU A 264 18.55 -8.76 21.94
CA LEU A 264 18.59 -9.88 21.00
C LEU A 264 18.82 -9.37 19.56
N ALA A 265 19.65 -10.07 18.78
CA ALA A 265 19.86 -9.73 17.38
C ALA A 265 18.72 -10.27 16.51
N LEU A 266 18.08 -9.42 15.72
CA LEU A 266 17.01 -9.82 14.79
C LEU A 266 17.49 -10.81 13.72
N SER A 267 18.77 -10.73 13.33
CA SER A 267 19.41 -11.65 12.36
C SER A 267 19.29 -13.12 12.77
N ASP A 268 19.37 -13.42 14.07
CA ASP A 268 19.33 -14.79 14.62
C ASP A 268 17.94 -15.43 14.44
N TYR A 269 16.91 -14.62 14.19
CA TYR A 269 15.53 -15.02 14.00
C TYR A 269 15.05 -14.86 12.53
N GLY A 270 16.00 -14.78 11.59
CA GLY A 270 15.73 -14.73 10.16
C GLY A 270 15.21 -13.37 9.65
N TYR A 271 15.57 -12.27 10.32
CA TYR A 271 15.25 -10.92 9.82
C TYR A 271 15.71 -10.73 8.38
N GLY A 272 14.88 -10.11 7.56
CA GLY A 272 15.14 -9.94 6.12
C GLY A 272 14.67 -11.11 5.24
N ARG A 273 14.24 -12.25 5.83
CA ARG A 273 13.67 -13.39 5.08
C ARG A 273 12.13 -13.36 5.11
N PRO A 274 11.45 -13.80 4.04
CA PRO A 274 9.98 -13.81 3.99
C PRO A 274 9.31 -14.59 5.14
N GLU A 275 9.92 -15.72 5.55
CA GLU A 275 9.45 -16.60 6.63
C GLU A 275 9.97 -16.21 8.02
N GLY A 276 10.97 -15.35 8.08
CA GLY A 276 11.64 -14.92 9.31
C GLY A 276 10.82 -13.95 10.16
N CYS A 277 11.42 -13.44 11.22
CA CYS A 277 10.79 -12.41 12.05
C CYS A 277 10.53 -11.14 11.20
N LEU A 278 9.41 -10.48 11.45
CA LEU A 278 8.96 -9.31 10.68
C LEU A 278 8.78 -9.55 9.16
N GLY A 279 8.79 -10.80 8.70
CA GLY A 279 8.57 -11.18 7.31
C GLY A 279 7.13 -10.97 6.82
N ILE A 280 6.77 -11.60 5.69
CA ILE A 280 5.45 -11.44 5.03
C ILE A 280 4.30 -11.72 5.99
N ASN A 281 3.29 -10.86 6.01
CA ASN A 281 2.11 -10.91 6.89
C ASN A 281 2.42 -10.86 8.40
N CYS A 282 3.63 -10.48 8.82
CA CYS A 282 3.93 -10.29 10.23
C CYS A 282 3.34 -8.96 10.73
N GLY A 283 2.49 -9.02 11.74
CA GLY A 283 1.87 -7.85 12.36
C GLY A 283 2.63 -7.29 13.57
N HIS A 284 3.82 -7.78 13.88
CA HIS A 284 4.65 -7.22 14.96
C HIS A 284 5.30 -5.92 14.51
N MET A 285 5.48 -5.00 15.48
CA MET A 285 6.09 -3.70 15.27
C MET A 285 7.36 -3.56 16.09
N LEU A 286 8.29 -2.78 15.55
CA LEU A 286 9.47 -2.30 16.25
C LEU A 286 9.20 -0.88 16.72
N THR A 287 9.42 -0.60 17.99
CA THR A 287 9.35 0.75 18.54
C THR A 287 10.73 1.12 19.06
N PRO A 288 11.31 2.26 18.67
CA PRO A 288 12.62 2.67 19.17
C PRO A 288 12.69 2.62 20.69
N PHE A 289 13.80 2.12 21.19
CA PHE A 289 14.04 1.96 22.64
C PHE A 289 15.47 2.37 22.96
N ILE A 290 15.64 3.26 23.91
CA ILE A 290 16.94 3.73 24.38
C ILE A 290 17.22 3.07 25.73
N PRO A 291 18.18 2.11 25.82
CA PRO A 291 18.56 1.48 27.10
C PRO A 291 18.99 2.52 28.15
N GLY A 292 18.46 2.38 29.34
CA GLY A 292 18.72 3.33 30.44
C GLY A 292 17.86 4.61 30.42
N VAL A 293 17.08 4.86 29.34
CA VAL A 293 16.15 6.00 29.22
C VAL A 293 14.71 5.54 29.20
N ASN A 294 14.41 4.57 28.35
CA ASN A 294 13.06 4.00 28.23
C ASN A 294 12.91 2.76 29.13
N TYR A 295 11.67 2.43 29.46
CA TYR A 295 11.28 1.16 30.07
C TYR A 295 10.26 0.42 29.20
N ARG A 296 10.18 -0.91 29.35
CA ARG A 296 9.22 -1.71 28.59
C ARG A 296 7.79 -1.30 28.91
N PRO A 297 6.87 -1.27 27.92
CA PRO A 297 5.48 -0.95 28.19
C PRO A 297 4.85 -1.99 29.09
N ASP A 298 3.96 -1.55 29.97
CA ASP A 298 3.07 -2.42 30.72
C ASP A 298 2.03 -3.02 29.75
N LEU A 299 1.93 -4.34 29.76
CA LEU A 299 0.97 -5.09 28.94
C LEU A 299 -0.09 -5.62 29.91
N GLY A 300 -1.35 -5.45 29.59
CA GLY A 300 -2.40 -6.04 30.41
C GLY A 300 -2.16 -7.54 30.65
N GLU A 301 -2.62 -8.08 31.79
CA GLU A 301 -2.39 -9.47 32.24
C GLU A 301 -2.69 -10.50 31.15
N ASP A 302 -3.73 -10.28 30.35
CA ASP A 302 -4.16 -11.17 29.25
C ASP A 302 -3.09 -11.37 28.17
N VAL A 303 -2.23 -10.37 27.94
CA VAL A 303 -1.17 -10.44 26.92
C VAL A 303 0.17 -10.80 27.58
N ASP A 304 0.43 -10.27 28.78
CA ASP A 304 1.70 -10.48 29.46
C ASP A 304 1.90 -11.94 29.91
N SER A 305 0.85 -12.61 30.31
CA SER A 305 0.88 -14.02 30.71
C SER A 305 1.13 -15.02 29.56
N VAL A 306 1.02 -14.60 28.30
CA VAL A 306 1.18 -15.50 27.14
C VAL A 306 2.64 -15.87 26.93
N SER A 307 2.98 -17.17 27.06
CA SER A 307 4.31 -17.69 26.74
C SER A 307 4.56 -17.74 25.23
N PRO A 308 5.83 -17.84 24.76
CA PRO A 308 6.14 -18.03 23.34
C PRO A 308 5.45 -19.26 22.73
N GLU A 309 5.39 -20.38 23.46
CA GLU A 309 4.74 -21.62 23.02
C GLU A 309 3.24 -21.41 22.89
N GLN A 310 2.61 -20.79 23.88
CA GLN A 310 1.20 -20.46 23.84
C GLN A 310 0.87 -19.50 22.70
N ALA A 311 1.74 -18.52 22.43
CA ALA A 311 1.56 -17.60 21.31
C ALA A 311 1.57 -18.32 19.94
N ILE A 312 2.40 -19.38 19.80
CA ILE A 312 2.44 -20.22 18.59
C ILE A 312 1.15 -21.05 18.46
N GLU A 313 0.68 -21.64 19.55
CA GLU A 313 -0.61 -22.39 19.56
C GLU A 313 -1.78 -21.46 19.23
N ASN A 314 -1.81 -20.27 19.81
CA ASN A 314 -2.81 -19.25 19.53
C ASN A 314 -2.79 -18.82 18.06
N ALA A 315 -1.62 -18.71 17.43
CA ALA A 315 -1.52 -18.42 16.00
C ALA A 315 -2.13 -19.52 15.12
N ASN A 316 -1.99 -20.80 15.52
CA ASN A 316 -2.64 -21.93 14.83
C ASN A 316 -4.16 -21.88 15.01
N ALA A 317 -4.65 -21.56 16.21
CA ALA A 317 -6.07 -21.39 16.48
C ALA A 317 -6.66 -20.21 15.67
N GLU A 318 -5.96 -19.09 15.62
CA GLU A 318 -6.35 -17.93 14.80
C GLU A 318 -6.39 -18.28 13.30
N ALA A 319 -5.42 -19.03 12.79
CA ALA A 319 -5.38 -19.46 11.39
C ALA A 319 -6.61 -20.31 11.03
N LYS A 320 -7.07 -21.17 11.94
CA LYS A 320 -8.29 -21.99 11.77
C LYS A 320 -9.56 -21.13 11.83
N GLN A 321 -9.63 -20.14 12.73
CA GLN A 321 -10.72 -19.16 12.71
C GLN A 321 -10.79 -18.44 11.36
N ARG A 322 -9.65 -17.97 10.82
CA ARG A 322 -9.58 -17.34 9.49
C ARG A 322 -10.05 -18.26 8.36
N ALA A 323 -9.78 -19.57 8.49
CA ALA A 323 -10.28 -20.54 7.51
C ALA A 323 -11.81 -20.67 7.57
N LEU A 324 -12.40 -20.67 8.76
CA LEU A 324 -13.86 -20.70 8.95
C LEU A 324 -14.51 -19.41 8.42
N GLU A 325 -13.94 -18.23 8.72
CA GLU A 325 -14.41 -16.93 8.21
C GLU A 325 -14.44 -16.92 6.67
N ARG A 326 -13.36 -17.39 6.02
CA ARG A 326 -13.31 -17.51 4.55
C ARG A 326 -14.35 -18.47 4.01
N SER A 327 -14.58 -19.60 4.69
CA SER A 327 -15.56 -20.61 4.29
C SER A 327 -16.99 -20.07 4.36
N ILE A 328 -17.33 -19.32 5.44
CA ILE A 328 -18.63 -18.66 5.60
C ILE A 328 -18.82 -17.62 4.49
N ARG A 329 -17.83 -16.77 4.26
CA ARG A 329 -17.87 -15.74 3.21
C ARG A 329 -18.10 -16.37 1.84
N GLN A 330 -17.32 -17.38 1.47
CA GLN A 330 -17.47 -18.09 0.21
C GLN A 330 -18.86 -18.72 0.05
N SER A 331 -19.42 -19.29 1.11
CA SER A 331 -20.78 -19.86 1.04
C SER A 331 -21.86 -18.80 0.87
N LYS A 332 -21.66 -17.59 1.40
CA LYS A 332 -22.54 -16.43 1.15
C LYS A 332 -22.40 -15.91 -0.27
N GLU A 333 -21.20 -15.90 -0.85
CA GLU A 333 -20.96 -15.56 -2.27
C GLU A 333 -21.71 -16.54 -3.18
N PHE A 334 -21.63 -17.84 -2.91
CA PHE A 334 -22.38 -18.86 -3.64
C PHE A 334 -23.89 -18.70 -3.47
N LEU A 335 -24.36 -18.35 -2.27
CA LEU A 335 -25.77 -18.08 -2.04
C LEU A 335 -26.25 -16.90 -2.88
N HIS A 336 -25.50 -15.79 -2.92
CA HIS A 336 -25.81 -14.63 -3.73
C HIS A 336 -25.94 -14.99 -5.22
N VAL A 337 -24.98 -15.76 -5.76
CA VAL A 337 -25.02 -16.20 -7.15
C VAL A 337 -26.23 -17.14 -7.40
N ALA A 338 -26.52 -18.04 -6.47
CA ALA A 338 -27.70 -18.92 -6.56
C ALA A 338 -29.03 -18.12 -6.58
N GLU A 339 -29.12 -17.07 -5.77
CA GLU A 339 -30.27 -16.15 -5.75
C GLU A 339 -30.42 -15.39 -7.09
N LYS A 340 -29.31 -14.92 -7.69
CA LYS A 340 -29.31 -14.30 -9.02
C LYS A 340 -29.74 -15.27 -10.14
N LEU A 341 -29.35 -16.53 -10.03
CA LEU A 341 -29.76 -17.59 -10.98
C LEU A 341 -31.24 -18.03 -10.78
N GLY A 342 -31.85 -17.72 -9.63
CA GLY A 342 -33.20 -18.18 -9.29
C GLY A 342 -33.30 -19.68 -9.04
N ASP A 343 -32.18 -20.37 -8.78
CA ASP A 343 -32.13 -21.83 -8.56
C ASP A 343 -32.44 -22.18 -7.10
N SER A 344 -33.66 -22.61 -6.84
CA SER A 344 -34.15 -22.90 -5.49
C SER A 344 -33.37 -24.00 -4.77
N GLU A 345 -32.90 -25.03 -5.48
CA GLU A 345 -32.10 -26.13 -4.88
C GLU A 345 -30.74 -25.58 -4.40
N LEU A 346 -30.08 -24.76 -5.21
CA LEU A 346 -28.80 -24.13 -4.84
C LEU A 346 -28.99 -23.12 -3.70
N ILE A 347 -30.07 -22.34 -3.71
CA ILE A 347 -30.41 -21.39 -2.66
C ILE A 347 -30.53 -22.13 -1.30
N ASP A 348 -31.32 -23.20 -1.23
CA ASP A 348 -31.52 -23.96 -0.02
C ASP A 348 -30.24 -24.67 0.46
N LYS A 349 -29.49 -25.22 -0.46
CA LYS A 349 -28.17 -25.82 -0.21
C LYS A 349 -27.21 -24.81 0.46
N TYR A 350 -27.05 -23.60 -0.11
CA TYR A 350 -26.09 -22.65 0.42
C TYR A 350 -26.59 -21.91 1.65
N LYS A 351 -27.90 -21.69 1.82
CA LYS A 351 -28.49 -21.21 3.08
C LYS A 351 -28.18 -22.18 4.23
N SER A 352 -28.37 -23.50 3.99
CA SER A 352 -28.05 -24.52 4.97
C SER A 352 -26.55 -24.57 5.29
N LYS A 353 -25.69 -24.49 4.26
CA LYS A 353 -24.24 -24.49 4.42
C LYS A 353 -23.74 -23.30 5.24
N VAL A 354 -24.26 -22.09 5.01
CA VAL A 354 -23.94 -20.89 5.80
C VAL A 354 -24.29 -21.08 7.26
N ARG A 355 -25.51 -21.62 7.55
CA ARG A 355 -25.95 -21.88 8.94
C ARG A 355 -25.06 -22.89 9.67
N ILE A 356 -24.69 -23.99 9.00
CA ILE A 356 -23.80 -25.02 9.54
C ILE A 356 -22.43 -24.43 9.86
N GLN A 357 -21.83 -23.68 8.93
CA GLN A 357 -20.51 -23.08 9.12
C GLN A 357 -20.50 -21.99 10.19
N GLN A 358 -21.57 -21.20 10.30
CA GLN A 358 -21.73 -20.25 11.41
C GLN A 358 -21.92 -20.96 12.77
N GLY A 359 -22.56 -22.12 12.78
CA GLY A 359 -22.61 -23.00 13.94
C GLY A 359 -21.21 -23.46 14.35
N ALA A 360 -20.46 -24.05 13.42
CA ALA A 360 -19.09 -24.50 13.64
C ALA A 360 -18.17 -23.35 14.15
N MET A 361 -18.34 -22.13 13.63
CA MET A 361 -17.62 -20.95 14.13
C MET A 361 -17.94 -20.67 15.60
N ARG A 362 -19.23 -20.67 15.98
CA ARG A 362 -19.62 -20.42 17.38
C ARG A 362 -19.04 -21.48 18.32
N ASP A 363 -19.07 -22.75 17.91
CA ASP A 363 -18.54 -23.84 18.73
C ASP A 363 -17.02 -23.80 18.82
N TYR A 364 -16.35 -23.38 17.76
CA TYR A 364 -14.91 -23.17 17.76
C TYR A 364 -14.49 -22.05 18.71
N LEU A 365 -15.18 -20.92 18.71
CA LEU A 365 -14.88 -19.78 19.59
C LEU A 365 -15.11 -20.10 21.08
N LYS A 366 -16.05 -21.03 21.41
CA LYS A 366 -16.20 -21.52 22.79
C LYS A 366 -14.96 -22.26 23.30
N GLN A 367 -14.21 -22.92 22.39
CA GLN A 367 -13.00 -23.68 22.75
C GLN A 367 -11.79 -22.77 22.94
N TYR A 368 -11.82 -21.55 22.35
CA TYR A 368 -10.72 -20.59 22.37
C TYR A 368 -11.21 -19.20 22.80
N PRO A 369 -11.37 -18.94 24.12
CA PRO A 369 -11.97 -17.71 24.64
C PRO A 369 -11.23 -16.40 24.27
N PHE A 370 -9.94 -16.48 23.92
CA PHE A 370 -9.15 -15.33 23.47
C PHE A 370 -9.50 -14.89 22.04
N LEU A 371 -10.20 -15.73 21.26
CA LEU A 371 -10.65 -15.40 19.91
C LEU A 371 -11.99 -14.69 19.95
N HIS A 372 -12.11 -13.62 19.17
CA HIS A 372 -13.35 -12.87 19.03
C HIS A 372 -13.90 -13.01 17.61
N ARG A 373 -15.24 -13.09 17.51
CA ARG A 373 -15.90 -13.15 16.20
C ARG A 373 -15.89 -11.79 15.53
N ASP A 374 -15.31 -11.73 14.35
CA ASP A 374 -15.36 -10.56 13.49
C ASP A 374 -16.35 -10.77 12.34
N TYR A 375 -17.56 -10.26 12.52
CA TYR A 375 -18.61 -10.37 11.51
C TYR A 375 -18.27 -9.66 10.20
N ALA A 376 -17.40 -8.64 10.23
CA ALA A 376 -16.97 -7.95 9.02
C ALA A 376 -16.19 -8.87 8.08
N ARG A 377 -15.43 -9.83 8.63
CA ARG A 377 -14.67 -10.83 7.86
C ARG A 377 -15.53 -11.94 7.25
N GLU A 378 -16.75 -12.11 7.76
CA GLU A 378 -17.75 -13.04 7.22
C GLU A 378 -18.63 -12.40 6.15
N LYS A 379 -18.54 -11.07 5.92
CA LYS A 379 -19.27 -10.38 4.86
C LYS A 379 -18.70 -10.75 3.51
N TYR A 380 -19.56 -10.95 2.52
CA TYR A 380 -19.18 -11.25 1.16
C TYR A 380 -19.16 -10.02 0.26
N TYR A 381 -19.88 -8.97 0.62
CA TYR A 381 -19.89 -7.72 -0.12
C TYR A 381 -19.72 -6.50 0.79
N TYR A 382 -19.18 -5.44 0.23
CA TYR A 382 -19.16 -4.12 0.84
C TYR A 382 -20.53 -3.47 0.62
N ASN A 383 -21.15 -2.91 1.64
CA ASN A 383 -22.39 -2.18 1.48
C ASN A 383 -22.16 -1.00 0.53
N ASP A 384 -23.00 -0.84 -0.51
CA ASP A 384 -22.95 0.28 -1.45
C ASP A 384 -22.86 1.63 -0.73
N ASP A 385 -23.54 1.80 0.40
CA ASP A 385 -23.45 3.01 1.23
C ASP A 385 -22.04 3.27 1.76
N ALA A 386 -21.29 2.22 2.10
CA ALA A 386 -19.90 2.36 2.58
C ALA A 386 -18.96 2.77 1.44
N VAL A 387 -19.13 2.18 0.26
CA VAL A 387 -18.39 2.56 -0.95
C VAL A 387 -18.75 3.99 -1.36
N GLN A 388 -20.02 4.36 -1.34
CA GLN A 388 -20.46 5.73 -1.64
C GLN A 388 -19.95 6.77 -0.64
N LYS A 389 -19.92 6.46 0.66
CA LYS A 389 -19.31 7.32 1.69
C LYS A 389 -17.81 7.48 1.46
N LEU A 390 -17.13 6.39 1.12
CA LEU A 390 -15.71 6.41 0.81
C LEU A 390 -15.44 7.27 -0.43
N TYR A 391 -16.23 7.09 -1.49
CA TYR A 391 -16.14 7.89 -2.72
C TYR A 391 -16.34 9.40 -2.44
N LYS A 392 -17.37 9.77 -1.67
CA LYS A 392 -17.59 11.17 -1.27
C LYS A 392 -16.42 11.74 -0.46
N THR A 393 -15.81 10.93 0.39
CA THR A 393 -14.67 11.34 1.20
C THR A 393 -13.44 11.57 0.32
N ILE A 394 -13.20 10.68 -0.64
CA ILE A 394 -12.10 10.79 -1.60
C ILE A 394 -12.30 12.01 -2.51
N ASP A 395 -13.50 12.21 -3.05
CA ASP A 395 -13.81 13.37 -3.88
C ASP A 395 -13.61 14.70 -3.11
N LYS A 396 -14.04 14.75 -1.85
CA LYS A 396 -13.79 15.91 -0.99
C LYS A 396 -12.31 16.18 -0.77
N ARG A 397 -11.50 15.13 -0.55
CA ARG A 397 -10.04 15.25 -0.40
C ARG A 397 -9.38 15.72 -1.69
N SER A 398 -9.74 15.11 -2.81
CA SER A 398 -9.23 15.45 -4.14
C SER A 398 -9.56 16.89 -4.52
N LYS A 399 -10.77 17.37 -4.20
CA LYS A 399 -11.14 18.79 -4.38
C LYS A 399 -10.32 19.72 -3.51
N LYS A 400 -10.05 19.34 -2.27
CA LYS A 400 -9.17 20.12 -1.37
C LYS A 400 -7.75 20.18 -1.93
N GLU A 401 -7.19 19.05 -2.33
CA GLU A 401 -5.88 18.96 -2.97
C GLU A 401 -5.78 19.86 -4.21
N TYR A 402 -6.77 19.77 -5.11
CA TYR A 402 -6.82 20.62 -6.29
C TYR A 402 -6.86 22.12 -5.94
N SER A 403 -7.65 22.48 -4.90
CA SER A 403 -7.73 23.87 -4.43
C SER A 403 -6.38 24.38 -3.91
N GLU A 404 -5.63 23.56 -3.19
CA GLU A 404 -4.28 23.88 -2.71
C GLU A 404 -3.28 24.01 -3.88
N ILE A 405 -3.33 23.10 -4.84
CA ILE A 405 -2.51 23.12 -6.05
C ILE A 405 -2.80 24.40 -6.84
N LEU A 406 -4.06 24.75 -7.06
CA LEU A 406 -4.47 25.95 -7.77
C LEU A 406 -3.97 27.22 -7.08
N GLN A 407 -4.10 27.29 -5.75
CA GLN A 407 -3.63 28.42 -4.95
C GLN A 407 -2.10 28.58 -5.02
N ASN A 408 -1.36 27.48 -5.08
CA ASN A 408 0.10 27.51 -5.03
C ASN A 408 0.73 27.67 -6.41
N LEU A 409 0.22 26.96 -7.41
CA LEU A 409 0.81 26.92 -8.75
C LEU A 409 0.17 27.91 -9.73
N GLY A 410 -1.00 28.48 -9.40
CA GLY A 410 -1.69 29.45 -10.25
C GLY A 410 -1.87 28.94 -11.68
N ASN A 411 -1.35 29.66 -12.66
CA ASN A 411 -1.48 29.33 -14.09
C ASN A 411 -0.78 28.01 -14.49
N LYS A 412 0.02 27.39 -13.62
CA LYS A 412 0.66 26.09 -13.85
C LYS A 412 -0.23 24.92 -13.40
N ALA A 413 -1.29 25.21 -12.65
CA ALA A 413 -2.29 24.22 -12.25
C ALA A 413 -3.27 23.93 -13.40
N PRO A 414 -3.94 22.76 -13.42
CA PRO A 414 -5.05 22.49 -14.32
C PRO A 414 -6.16 23.55 -14.20
N LYS A 415 -6.80 23.88 -15.33
CA LYS A 415 -7.79 24.96 -15.39
C LYS A 415 -9.08 24.64 -14.60
N SER A 416 -9.42 23.38 -14.50
CA SER A 416 -10.61 22.93 -13.78
C SER A 416 -10.33 21.67 -12.97
N TYR A 417 -11.21 21.38 -11.98
CA TYR A 417 -11.15 20.13 -11.23
C TYR A 417 -11.35 18.91 -12.13
N SER A 418 -12.16 19.00 -13.17
CA SER A 418 -12.34 17.95 -14.17
C SER A 418 -11.02 17.67 -14.92
N ASP A 419 -10.28 18.72 -15.31
CA ASP A 419 -8.99 18.56 -15.96
C ASP A 419 -7.99 17.88 -15.00
N PHE A 420 -7.98 18.29 -13.72
CA PHE A 420 -7.16 17.65 -12.70
C PHE A 420 -7.50 16.16 -12.51
N GLN A 421 -8.80 15.81 -12.52
CA GLN A 421 -9.21 14.41 -12.42
C GLN A 421 -8.77 13.57 -13.61
N SER A 422 -8.77 14.14 -14.83
CA SER A 422 -8.40 13.46 -16.08
C SER A 422 -6.90 13.26 -16.28
N LEU A 423 -6.06 13.93 -15.49
CA LEU A 423 -4.62 13.76 -15.57
C LEU A 423 -4.21 12.32 -15.28
N SER A 424 -3.21 11.86 -16.02
CA SER A 424 -2.51 10.62 -15.70
C SER A 424 -1.89 10.70 -14.31
N ARG A 425 -1.57 9.55 -13.76
CA ARG A 425 -0.90 9.45 -12.46
C ARG A 425 0.41 10.21 -12.43
N ALA A 426 1.27 10.02 -13.44
CA ALA A 426 2.56 10.70 -13.51
C ALA A 426 2.42 12.22 -13.51
N GLU A 427 1.40 12.76 -14.20
CA GLU A 427 1.11 14.19 -14.20
C GLU A 427 0.62 14.67 -12.83
N LYS A 428 -0.26 13.92 -12.16
CA LYS A 428 -0.70 14.25 -10.78
C LYS A 428 0.47 14.22 -9.81
N ASP A 429 1.35 13.21 -9.87
CA ASP A 429 2.51 13.11 -9.00
C ASP A 429 3.50 14.26 -9.26
N SER A 430 3.70 14.65 -10.52
CA SER A 430 4.49 15.82 -10.88
C SER A 430 3.91 17.13 -10.32
N LEU A 431 2.59 17.33 -10.38
CA LEU A 431 1.91 18.48 -9.79
C LEU A 431 1.98 18.49 -8.25
N ARG A 432 1.84 17.34 -7.63
CA ARG A 432 2.00 17.18 -6.18
C ARG A 432 3.41 17.57 -5.74
N TYR A 433 4.40 17.14 -6.52
CA TYR A 433 5.79 17.50 -6.27
C TYR A 433 6.01 19.01 -6.39
N ASP A 434 5.51 19.62 -7.46
CA ASP A 434 5.58 21.07 -7.66
C ASP A 434 4.91 21.84 -6.52
N ASN A 435 3.71 21.42 -6.14
CA ASN A 435 2.95 22.00 -5.03
C ASN A 435 3.74 21.92 -3.72
N ARG A 436 4.40 20.80 -3.45
CA ARG A 436 5.25 20.62 -2.27
C ARG A 436 6.43 21.59 -2.28
N ILE A 437 7.14 21.76 -3.40
CA ILE A 437 8.25 22.71 -3.51
C ILE A 437 7.77 24.14 -3.21
N VAL A 438 6.66 24.55 -3.80
CA VAL A 438 6.11 25.90 -3.56
C VAL A 438 5.69 26.07 -2.08
N ASN A 439 5.07 25.06 -1.49
CA ASN A 439 4.68 25.08 -0.08
C ASN A 439 5.88 25.16 0.86
N TYR A 440 6.98 24.46 0.56
CA TYR A 440 8.21 24.54 1.34
C TYR A 440 8.68 26.00 1.47
N PHE A 441 8.69 26.74 0.37
CA PHE A 441 9.15 28.15 0.37
C PHE A 441 8.13 29.16 0.92
N LYS A 442 6.87 28.73 1.15
CA LYS A 442 5.87 29.57 1.87
C LYS A 442 6.00 29.49 3.38
N GLY A 443 6.57 28.39 3.90
CA GLY A 443 6.77 28.17 5.32
C GLY A 443 8.09 28.71 5.88
N ASP A 444 8.32 28.44 7.16
CA ASP A 444 9.63 28.62 7.77
C ASP A 444 10.56 27.49 7.33
N ILE A 445 11.67 27.87 6.71
CA ILE A 445 12.67 26.93 6.19
C ILE A 445 13.96 27.01 7.00
N GLN A 446 14.74 25.92 6.99
CA GLN A 446 16.02 25.87 7.72
C GLN A 446 17.05 26.85 7.17
N GLU A 447 17.02 27.13 5.88
CA GLU A 447 17.87 28.10 5.23
C GLU A 447 17.38 29.52 5.49
N LYS A 448 18.31 30.40 5.83
CA LYS A 448 18.00 31.83 6.07
C LYS A 448 17.84 32.58 4.75
N LEU A 449 16.71 32.38 4.08
CA LEU A 449 16.36 33.06 2.84
C LEU A 449 15.35 34.18 3.09
N SER A 450 15.59 35.34 2.47
CA SER A 450 14.62 36.42 2.40
C SER A 450 13.43 36.02 1.49
N ASP A 451 12.28 36.68 1.61
CA ASP A 451 11.12 36.41 0.77
C ASP A 451 11.42 36.53 -0.73
N LYS A 452 12.24 37.49 -1.12
CA LYS A 452 12.72 37.62 -2.49
C LYS A 452 13.54 36.40 -2.93
N GLN A 453 14.39 35.87 -2.06
CA GLN A 453 15.19 34.68 -2.35
C GLN A 453 14.33 33.42 -2.40
N LYS A 454 13.28 33.30 -1.56
CA LYS A 454 12.31 32.22 -1.64
C LYS A 454 11.57 32.22 -2.97
N GLN A 455 11.15 33.38 -3.47
CA GLN A 455 10.55 33.52 -4.80
C GLN A 455 11.53 33.10 -5.91
N GLN A 456 12.78 33.56 -5.84
CA GLN A 456 13.83 33.16 -6.79
C GLN A 456 14.11 31.66 -6.78
N ALA A 457 13.98 30.99 -5.62
CA ALA A 457 14.13 29.54 -5.52
C ALA A 457 13.02 28.82 -6.28
N VAL A 458 11.78 29.27 -6.13
CA VAL A 458 10.63 28.71 -6.86
C VAL A 458 10.78 28.93 -8.37
N GLU A 459 11.20 30.11 -8.80
CA GLU A 459 11.46 30.41 -10.23
C GLU A 459 12.58 29.52 -10.78
N ALA A 460 13.71 29.41 -10.06
CA ALA A 460 14.82 28.56 -10.46
C ALA A 460 14.43 27.09 -10.55
N TYR A 461 13.62 26.61 -9.62
CA TYR A 461 13.09 25.24 -9.65
C TYR A 461 12.33 24.96 -10.95
N PHE A 462 11.38 25.81 -11.32
CA PHE A 462 10.59 25.61 -12.54
C PHE A 462 11.45 25.75 -13.80
N ASN A 463 12.43 26.65 -13.81
CA ASN A 463 13.35 26.79 -14.93
C ASN A 463 14.19 25.52 -15.14
N PHE A 464 14.76 24.95 -14.07
CA PHE A 464 15.49 23.69 -14.14
C PHE A 464 14.59 22.52 -14.53
N LYS A 465 13.38 22.46 -13.98
CA LYS A 465 12.41 21.42 -14.33
C LYS A 465 12.04 21.43 -15.82
N ASN A 466 11.90 22.59 -16.42
CA ASN A 466 11.64 22.74 -17.86
C ASN A 466 12.78 22.17 -18.72
N ASP A 467 14.00 22.15 -18.19
CA ASP A 467 15.15 21.50 -18.84
C ASP A 467 15.36 20.03 -18.41
N GLY A 468 14.38 19.44 -17.71
CA GLY A 468 14.43 18.05 -17.27
C GLY A 468 15.26 17.81 -16.01
N ILE A 469 15.70 18.87 -15.30
CA ILE A 469 16.49 18.78 -14.07
C ILE A 469 15.58 19.05 -12.87
N VAL A 470 15.25 18.01 -12.11
CA VAL A 470 14.36 18.13 -10.94
C VAL A 470 15.17 18.31 -9.66
N PHE A 471 14.98 19.42 -9.00
CA PHE A 471 15.61 19.72 -7.71
C PHE A 471 14.66 19.41 -6.55
N GLY A 472 15.18 18.81 -5.47
CA GLY A 472 14.52 18.80 -4.17
C GLY A 472 14.54 20.22 -3.54
N ASP A 473 13.63 20.42 -2.59
CA ASP A 473 13.45 21.70 -1.88
C ASP A 473 14.75 22.23 -1.25
N HIS A 474 15.44 21.39 -0.49
CA HIS A 474 16.71 21.72 0.15
C HIS A 474 17.83 22.00 -0.87
N ALA A 475 17.87 21.27 -1.99
CA ALA A 475 18.89 21.48 -3.01
C ALA A 475 18.71 22.83 -3.72
N ILE A 476 17.47 23.19 -4.05
CA ILE A 476 17.20 24.49 -4.70
C ILE A 476 17.37 25.66 -3.71
N ALA A 477 17.03 25.47 -2.44
CA ALA A 477 17.31 26.46 -1.40
C ALA A 477 18.82 26.73 -1.27
N ARG A 478 19.63 25.66 -1.24
CA ARG A 478 21.10 25.78 -1.24
C ARG A 478 21.67 26.38 -2.50
N TYR A 479 21.04 26.14 -3.66
CA TYR A 479 21.42 26.81 -4.89
C TYR A 479 21.31 28.33 -4.73
N ILE A 480 20.21 28.83 -4.18
CA ILE A 480 19.99 30.25 -3.97
C ILE A 480 20.89 30.83 -2.86
N GLU A 481 21.06 30.11 -1.73
CA GLU A 481 21.82 30.55 -0.57
C GLU A 481 23.32 30.62 -0.85
N ARG A 482 23.90 29.59 -1.45
CA ARG A 482 25.34 29.35 -1.48
C ARG A 482 26.01 29.70 -2.80
N MET A 483 25.23 29.94 -3.86
CA MET A 483 25.76 30.21 -5.18
C MET A 483 25.82 31.68 -5.51
N ARG A 484 25.54 32.54 -4.53
CA ARG A 484 25.71 34.00 -4.67
C ARG A 484 27.06 34.46 -4.17
N ARG A 485 27.63 35.43 -4.87
CA ARG A 485 28.73 36.28 -4.41
C ARG A 485 28.18 37.40 -3.52
N ASN A 486 29.08 38.08 -2.79
CA ASN A 486 28.71 39.22 -1.95
C ASN A 486 28.09 40.38 -2.74
N ASP A 487 28.40 40.50 -4.04
CA ASP A 487 27.82 41.48 -4.96
C ASP A 487 26.44 41.07 -5.51
N GLY A 488 25.88 39.94 -5.07
CA GLY A 488 24.58 39.42 -5.50
C GLY A 488 24.58 38.64 -6.83
N THR A 489 25.74 38.56 -7.52
CA THR A 489 25.89 37.74 -8.73
C THR A 489 25.98 36.25 -8.38
N PHE A 490 25.54 35.38 -9.28
CA PHE A 490 25.67 33.93 -9.07
C PHE A 490 27.11 33.47 -9.40
N ILE A 491 27.74 32.70 -8.49
CA ILE A 491 29.03 32.05 -8.74
C ILE A 491 28.90 31.02 -9.86
N TYR A 492 27.73 30.36 -9.90
CA TYR A 492 27.36 29.35 -10.88
C TYR A 492 26.05 29.77 -11.49
N ASN A 493 26.09 30.07 -12.76
CA ASN A 493 24.89 30.43 -13.50
C ASN A 493 24.07 29.16 -13.84
N TYR A 494 22.86 29.37 -14.31
CA TYR A 494 21.94 28.36 -14.77
C TYR A 494 22.59 27.39 -15.78
N ASP A 495 23.39 27.92 -16.72
CA ASP A 495 24.06 27.16 -17.78
C ASP A 495 25.11 26.19 -17.22
N THR A 496 25.81 26.56 -16.15
CA THR A 496 26.78 25.66 -15.48
C THR A 496 26.11 24.45 -14.89
N VAL A 497 24.93 24.61 -14.24
CA VAL A 497 24.13 23.49 -13.71
C VAL A 497 23.63 22.62 -14.86
N LYS A 498 23.08 23.24 -15.90
CA LYS A 498 22.58 22.55 -17.09
C LYS A 498 23.67 21.70 -17.76
N THR A 499 24.89 22.28 -17.90
CA THR A 499 26.05 21.54 -18.43
C THR A 499 26.42 20.36 -17.52
N ALA A 500 26.38 20.50 -16.20
CA ALA A 500 26.67 19.41 -15.28
C ALA A 500 25.67 18.23 -15.45
N PHE A 501 24.41 18.53 -15.74
CA PHE A 501 23.36 17.52 -15.92
C PHE A 501 23.24 16.99 -17.36
N SER A 502 23.89 17.58 -18.33
CA SER A 502 24.07 16.98 -19.66
C SER A 502 25.11 15.85 -19.67
N LEU A 503 25.90 15.73 -18.60
CA LEU A 503 26.89 14.67 -18.42
C LEU A 503 26.33 13.55 -17.52
N PRO A 504 26.76 12.29 -17.72
CA PRO A 504 26.37 11.21 -16.82
C PRO A 504 26.95 11.42 -15.42
N PRO A 505 26.37 10.78 -14.37
CA PRO A 505 26.99 10.72 -13.06
C PRO A 505 28.41 10.17 -13.16
N ASN A 506 29.35 10.75 -12.43
CA ASN A 506 30.75 10.35 -12.45
C ASN A 506 31.31 9.92 -11.09
N TYR A 507 30.46 9.95 -10.05
CA TYR A 507 30.79 9.50 -8.70
C TYR A 507 29.59 8.80 -8.05
N VAL A 508 29.88 7.93 -7.07
CA VAL A 508 28.90 7.29 -6.21
C VAL A 508 29.29 7.47 -4.74
N SER A 509 28.31 7.74 -3.89
CA SER A 509 28.52 7.86 -2.44
C SER A 509 28.80 6.49 -1.82
N GLU A 510 29.90 6.36 -1.08
CA GLU A 510 30.28 5.13 -0.38
C GLU A 510 29.33 4.80 0.77
N GLN A 511 28.63 5.78 1.31
CA GLN A 511 27.78 5.62 2.49
C GLN A 511 26.36 5.14 2.15
N ASN A 512 25.79 5.60 1.03
CA ASN A 512 24.38 5.36 0.71
C ASN A 512 24.10 5.04 -0.76
N GLY A 513 25.13 4.85 -1.58
CA GLY A 513 25.00 4.49 -2.99
C GLY A 513 24.40 5.57 -3.89
N ARG A 514 24.18 6.79 -3.40
CA ARG A 514 23.65 7.89 -4.20
C ARG A 514 24.61 8.26 -5.30
N LEU A 515 24.07 8.51 -6.50
CA LEU A 515 24.83 8.98 -7.63
C LEU A 515 25.19 10.46 -7.45
N ALA A 516 26.34 10.84 -7.97
CA ALA A 516 26.78 12.23 -7.91
C ALA A 516 27.44 12.67 -9.23
N ARG A 517 27.21 13.92 -9.58
CA ARG A 517 27.89 14.62 -10.66
C ARG A 517 28.83 15.64 -10.05
N TYR A 518 30.12 15.49 -10.30
CA TYR A 518 31.12 16.48 -9.91
C TYR A 518 31.53 17.29 -11.14
N TYR A 519 31.16 18.54 -11.12
CA TYR A 519 31.43 19.47 -12.21
C TYR A 519 31.82 20.85 -11.67
N ASN A 520 32.91 21.41 -12.18
CA ASN A 520 33.40 22.75 -11.88
C ASN A 520 33.48 23.07 -10.36
N GLY A 521 33.96 22.10 -9.56
CA GLY A 521 34.14 22.28 -8.11
C GLY A 521 32.86 22.09 -7.28
N ILE A 522 31.74 21.71 -7.91
CA ILE A 522 30.47 21.40 -7.25
C ILE A 522 30.14 19.93 -7.42
N LEU A 523 29.66 19.36 -6.33
CA LEU A 523 29.10 18.01 -6.27
C LEU A 523 27.58 18.11 -6.19
N TYR A 524 26.89 17.59 -7.20
CA TYR A 524 25.43 17.45 -7.25
C TYR A 524 25.09 15.99 -6.93
N ILE A 525 24.37 15.78 -5.86
CA ILE A 525 23.98 14.42 -5.40
C ILE A 525 22.53 14.18 -5.79
N THR A 526 22.29 13.07 -6.48
CA THR A 526 20.95 12.66 -6.94
C THR A 526 20.52 11.35 -6.31
N GLU A 527 19.21 11.17 -6.16
CA GLU A 527 18.64 9.86 -5.78
C GLU A 527 18.79 8.89 -6.94
N PRO A 528 19.24 7.65 -6.69
CA PRO A 528 19.50 6.65 -7.72
C PRO A 528 18.29 6.34 -8.61
N ASP A 529 17.10 6.31 -7.99
CA ASP A 529 15.88 5.82 -8.65
C ASP A 529 15.09 6.91 -9.36
N THR A 530 15.28 8.18 -8.99
CA THR A 530 14.46 9.30 -9.48
C THR A 530 15.25 10.39 -10.19
N ASP A 531 16.57 10.36 -10.13
CA ASP A 531 17.52 11.41 -10.60
C ASP A 531 17.22 12.81 -10.01
N ILE A 532 16.47 12.88 -8.89
CA ILE A 532 16.18 14.14 -8.21
C ILE A 532 17.43 14.63 -7.49
N VAL A 533 17.78 15.90 -7.69
CA VAL A 533 18.90 16.53 -7.00
C VAL A 533 18.54 16.78 -5.54
N VAL A 534 19.08 15.99 -4.63
CA VAL A 534 18.78 16.09 -3.18
C VAL A 534 19.65 17.10 -2.45
N THR A 535 20.86 17.31 -2.93
CA THR A 535 21.75 18.33 -2.37
C THR A 535 22.86 18.71 -3.36
N MET A 536 23.42 19.88 -3.14
CA MET A 536 24.61 20.33 -3.85
C MET A 536 25.60 21.00 -2.89
N MET A 537 26.87 20.78 -3.12
CA MET A 537 27.92 21.31 -2.26
C MET A 537 29.19 21.63 -3.01
N LYS A 538 29.85 22.71 -2.61
CA LYS A 538 31.19 23.04 -3.08
C LYS A 538 32.20 22.11 -2.41
N ARG A 539 33.00 21.38 -3.18
CA ARG A 539 33.99 20.42 -2.67
C ARG A 539 35.30 20.55 -3.45
N LYS A 540 36.43 20.66 -2.73
CA LYS A 540 37.78 20.54 -3.30
C LYS A 540 38.33 19.10 -3.20
N LYS A 541 37.84 18.30 -2.24
CA LYS A 541 38.19 16.87 -2.06
C LYS A 541 36.91 16.08 -1.95
N LEU A 542 36.85 14.95 -2.65
CA LEU A 542 35.66 14.08 -2.74
C LEU A 542 35.75 12.90 -1.74
N LYS A 543 36.09 13.19 -0.48
CA LYS A 543 36.12 12.18 0.57
C LYS A 543 34.72 11.58 0.76
N GLY A 544 34.60 10.23 0.74
CA GLY A 544 33.34 9.51 0.86
C GLY A 544 32.60 9.30 -0.49
N PHE A 545 33.27 9.59 -1.62
CA PHE A 545 32.76 9.34 -2.96
C PHE A 545 33.82 8.60 -3.78
N LYS A 546 33.39 7.55 -4.51
CA LYS A 546 34.22 6.82 -5.46
C LYS A 546 33.86 7.22 -6.89
N PRO A 547 34.84 7.30 -7.81
CA PRO A 547 34.55 7.41 -9.23
C PRO A 547 33.71 6.23 -9.71
N LEU A 548 32.79 6.48 -10.64
CA LEU A 548 32.01 5.46 -11.34
C LEU A 548 32.81 4.87 -12.48
#